data_3423d20e0a5546ee48cb18805627d9dd
#
_entry.id   3423d20e0a5546ee48cb18805627d9dd
#
_cell.length_a   1.000
_cell.length_b   1.000
_cell.length_c   1.000
_cell.angle_alpha   90.00
_cell.angle_beta   90.00
_cell.angle_gamma   90.00
#
_symmetry.space_group_name_H-M   'P 1'
#
loop_
_entity.id
_entity.type
_entity.pdbx_description
1 polymer ?
#
loop_
_entity_poly.entity_id
_entity_poly.type
_entity_poly.pdbx_seq_one_letter_code
_entity_poly.pdbx_strand_id
1 'polypeptide(L)'
;HRIIEIAPGVKLSAWTFGDQVPGPRVRARVGDRIKFVMTNRSDEPVPGVRLTAAPMMHSMDFHAAMVSPQDKYRSIAPGQTIEFEFTLNYPGIFMYHCGTPMILGHIASGMYGAVVVEPKNGYPTKVDREYVVIQSEF
;
A
#
# COMPACT_ATOMS: atom_id res chain seq x y z
N HIS A 1 7.85 3.44 9.61
CA HIS A 1 8.81 2.34 9.56
C HIS A 1 8.51 1.31 10.65
N ARG A 2 8.82 0.04 10.42
CA ARG A 2 8.64 -1.06 11.38
C ARG A 2 9.75 -2.09 11.25
N ILE A 3 10.01 -2.80 12.35
CA ILE A 3 10.81 -4.02 12.28
C ILE A 3 9.83 -5.18 12.15
N ILE A 4 9.95 -5.93 11.06
CA ILE A 4 9.16 -7.14 10.83
C ILE A 4 10.07 -8.37 10.82
N GLU A 5 9.56 -9.49 11.30
CA GLU A 5 10.26 -10.77 11.21
C GLU A 5 9.78 -11.49 9.96
N ILE A 6 10.70 -11.74 9.01
CA ILE A 6 10.42 -12.36 7.71
C ILE A 6 10.72 -13.86 7.70
N ALA A 7 11.52 -14.32 8.65
CA ALA A 7 11.79 -15.72 8.92
C ALA A 7 12.24 -15.84 10.38
N PRO A 8 12.25 -17.05 10.99
CA PRO A 8 12.69 -17.22 12.37
C PRO A 8 14.04 -16.57 12.66
N GLY A 9 14.06 -15.54 13.51
CA GLY A 9 15.24 -14.77 13.86
C GLY A 9 15.73 -13.77 12.80
N VAL A 10 15.11 -13.70 11.62
CA VAL A 10 15.51 -12.77 10.54
C VAL A 10 14.58 -11.56 10.54
N LYS A 11 15.14 -10.39 10.83
CA LYS A 11 14.39 -9.14 10.94
C LYS A 11 14.69 -8.20 9.77
N LEU A 12 13.67 -7.58 9.24
CA LEU A 12 13.74 -6.55 8.21
C LEU A 12 13.32 -5.21 8.81
N SER A 13 14.09 -4.15 8.55
CA SER A 13 13.65 -2.78 8.75
C SER A 13 12.79 -2.35 7.58
N ALA A 14 11.49 -2.54 7.71
CA ALA A 14 10.54 -2.32 6.63
C ALA A 14 9.98 -0.89 6.62
N TRP A 15 9.65 -0.41 5.42
CA TRP A 15 8.79 0.74 5.20
C TRP A 15 7.39 0.22 4.91
N THR A 16 6.39 0.74 5.59
CA THR A 16 5.09 0.06 5.62
C THR A 16 3.94 1.01 5.33
N PHE A 17 2.89 0.44 4.76
CA PHE A 17 1.55 1.01 4.85
C PHE A 17 0.78 0.28 5.94
N GLY A 18 0.21 1.03 6.91
CA GLY A 18 -0.59 0.44 7.98
C GLY A 18 0.17 -0.52 8.89
N ASP A 19 1.49 -0.26 9.09
CA ASP A 19 2.35 -0.96 10.04
C ASP A 19 2.59 -2.45 9.74
N GLN A 20 2.36 -2.89 8.51
CA GLN A 20 2.54 -4.29 8.09
C GLN A 20 3.09 -4.40 6.66
N VAL A 21 3.62 -5.57 6.31
CA VAL A 21 4.06 -5.95 4.96
C VAL A 21 3.52 -7.34 4.63
N PRO A 22 2.84 -7.54 3.50
CA PRO A 22 2.31 -6.49 2.62
C PRO A 22 1.38 -5.54 3.37
N GLY A 23 1.17 -4.34 2.85
CA GLY A 23 0.21 -3.38 3.39
C GLY A 23 -1.22 -3.92 3.41
N PRO A 24 -2.16 -3.24 4.09
CA PRO A 24 -3.54 -3.70 4.23
C PRO A 24 -4.20 -4.03 2.89
N ARG A 25 -4.87 -5.18 2.82
CA ARG A 25 -5.68 -5.53 1.66
C ARG A 25 -6.92 -4.64 1.60
N VAL A 26 -7.10 -3.97 0.49
CA VAL A 26 -8.32 -3.22 0.18
C VAL A 26 -9.26 -4.13 -0.60
N ARG A 27 -10.53 -4.19 -0.21
CA ARG A 27 -11.56 -4.94 -0.92
C ARG A 27 -12.76 -4.04 -1.14
N ALA A 28 -13.20 -3.95 -2.39
CA ALA A 28 -14.31 -3.11 -2.80
C ALA A 28 -14.93 -3.68 -4.09
N ARG A 29 -15.91 -2.99 -4.67
CA ARG A 29 -16.67 -3.45 -5.84
C ARG A 29 -16.62 -2.41 -6.96
N VAL A 30 -16.78 -2.85 -8.20
CA VAL A 30 -16.94 -1.94 -9.35
C VAL A 30 -18.08 -0.95 -9.09
N GLY A 31 -17.76 0.34 -9.22
CA GLY A 31 -18.64 1.46 -8.96
C GLY A 31 -18.47 2.10 -7.58
N ASP A 32 -17.75 1.44 -6.66
CA ASP A 32 -17.46 2.04 -5.36
C ASP A 32 -16.53 3.24 -5.52
N ARG A 33 -16.79 4.26 -4.72
CA ARG A 33 -15.96 5.45 -4.59
C ARG A 33 -15.06 5.29 -3.37
N ILE A 34 -13.78 5.30 -3.59
CA ILE A 34 -12.76 5.19 -2.55
C ILE A 34 -12.32 6.58 -2.13
N LYS A 35 -12.44 6.90 -0.84
CA LYS A 35 -11.79 8.03 -0.22
C LYS A 35 -10.51 7.53 0.44
N PHE A 36 -9.37 7.97 -0.05
CA PHE A 36 -8.07 7.62 0.48
C PHE A 36 -7.46 8.78 1.25
N VAL A 37 -6.95 8.48 2.44
CA VAL A 37 -6.23 9.43 3.29
C VAL A 37 -4.96 8.76 3.77
N MET A 38 -3.81 9.41 3.57
CA MET A 38 -2.52 8.94 4.04
C MET A 38 -1.75 10.06 4.71
N THR A 39 -1.24 9.80 5.90
CA THR A 39 -0.27 10.66 6.59
C THR A 39 1.10 9.99 6.52
N ASN A 40 2.11 10.71 6.08
CA ASN A 40 3.49 10.24 6.10
C ASN A 40 4.04 10.35 7.53
N ARG A 41 4.22 9.21 8.17
CA ARG A 41 4.72 9.06 9.55
C ARG A 41 6.17 8.54 9.60
N SER A 42 6.96 8.79 8.54
CA SER A 42 8.34 8.29 8.46
C SER A 42 9.31 8.97 9.43
N ASP A 43 8.92 10.10 10.02
CA ASP A 43 9.64 10.82 11.07
C ASP A 43 9.35 10.30 12.49
N GLU A 44 8.37 9.42 12.64
CA GLU A 44 8.07 8.85 13.95
C GLU A 44 9.10 7.78 14.36
N PRO A 45 9.51 7.77 15.62
CA PRO A 45 10.46 6.78 16.12
C PRO A 45 9.87 5.37 16.08
N VAL A 46 10.69 4.39 15.74
CA VAL A 46 10.32 2.98 15.82
C VAL A 46 10.67 2.45 17.20
N PRO A 47 9.68 2.01 18.00
CA PRO A 47 9.94 1.51 19.34
C PRO A 47 10.97 0.37 19.36
N GLY A 48 11.94 0.46 20.27
CA GLY A 48 12.97 -0.57 20.44
C GLY A 48 14.09 -0.56 19.39
N VAL A 49 14.11 0.43 18.49
CA VAL A 49 15.14 0.54 17.44
C VAL A 49 15.93 1.83 17.62
N ARG A 50 17.24 1.71 17.72
CA ARG A 50 18.14 2.85 17.91
C ARG A 50 18.49 3.58 16.63
N LEU A 51 18.44 2.87 15.48
CA LEU A 51 18.67 3.41 14.15
C LEU A 51 17.43 3.11 13.29
N THR A 52 16.75 4.17 12.90
CA THR A 52 15.67 4.09 11.91
C THR A 52 16.17 4.57 10.56
N ALA A 53 15.52 4.16 9.48
CA ALA A 53 15.73 4.83 8.22
C ALA A 53 15.46 6.34 8.38
N ALA A 54 16.19 7.16 7.65
CA ALA A 54 15.94 8.60 7.65
C ALA A 54 14.49 8.88 7.25
N PRO A 55 13.84 9.90 7.84
CA PRO A 55 12.55 10.38 7.36
C PRO A 55 12.61 10.71 5.87
N MET A 56 11.61 10.28 5.10
CA MET A 56 11.61 10.47 3.66
C MET A 56 10.22 10.72 3.11
N MET A 57 10.18 11.17 1.87
CA MET A 57 8.92 11.37 1.16
C MET A 57 8.30 10.03 0.79
N HIS A 58 6.97 9.98 0.83
CA HIS A 58 6.17 8.85 0.39
C HIS A 58 4.97 9.29 -0.42
N SER A 59 4.43 8.39 -1.21
CA SER A 59 3.20 8.60 -1.98
C SER A 59 2.39 7.31 -2.03
N MET A 60 1.26 7.35 -2.72
CA MET A 60 0.43 6.18 -2.96
C MET A 60 0.01 6.16 -4.43
N ASP A 61 0.32 5.06 -5.10
CA ASP A 61 -0.12 4.75 -6.46
C ASP A 61 -1.05 3.52 -6.42
N PHE A 62 -2.31 3.71 -6.81
CA PHE A 62 -3.30 2.63 -6.93
C PHE A 62 -3.47 2.24 -8.40
N HIS A 63 -3.03 1.06 -8.81
CA HIS A 63 -3.25 0.56 -10.17
C HIS A 63 -4.74 0.34 -10.49
N ALA A 64 -5.61 0.26 -9.47
CA ALA A 64 -7.04 0.21 -9.63
C ALA A 64 -7.68 1.58 -9.94
N ALA A 65 -6.93 2.68 -9.79
CA ALA A 65 -7.41 4.03 -9.99
C ALA A 65 -6.94 4.60 -11.32
N MET A 66 -7.84 5.23 -12.05
CA MET A 66 -7.51 5.94 -13.29
C MET A 66 -7.49 7.44 -13.03
N VAL A 67 -6.42 7.90 -12.37
CA VAL A 67 -6.26 9.29 -11.95
C VAL A 67 -4.89 9.84 -12.39
N SER A 68 -4.79 11.17 -12.44
CA SER A 68 -3.53 11.83 -12.80
C SER A 68 -2.47 11.64 -11.71
N PRO A 69 -1.28 11.09 -12.06
CA PRO A 69 -0.20 10.92 -11.09
C PRO A 69 0.29 12.24 -10.48
N GLN A 70 0.34 13.33 -11.27
CA GLN A 70 0.83 14.63 -10.79
C GLN A 70 -0.08 15.23 -9.70
N ASP A 71 -1.36 14.92 -9.74
CA ASP A 71 -2.34 15.43 -8.75
C ASP A 71 -2.49 14.46 -7.57
N LYS A 72 -2.82 13.20 -7.85
CA LYS A 72 -3.23 12.23 -6.82
C LYS A 72 -2.08 11.46 -6.18
N TYR A 73 -1.02 11.19 -6.94
CA TYR A 73 0.09 10.36 -6.48
C TYR A 73 1.35 11.18 -6.16
N ARG A 74 1.21 12.48 -5.91
CA ARG A 74 2.34 13.32 -5.53
C ARG A 74 2.95 12.83 -4.21
N SER A 75 4.26 12.91 -4.12
CA SER A 75 4.99 12.63 -2.89
C SER A 75 4.69 13.69 -1.82
N ILE A 76 4.53 13.24 -0.57
CA ILE A 76 4.34 14.07 0.61
C ILE A 76 5.51 13.90 1.58
N ALA A 77 5.92 15.00 2.19
CA ALA A 77 6.97 15.02 3.20
C ALA A 77 6.50 14.40 4.53
N PRO A 78 7.44 14.01 5.41
CA PRO A 78 7.11 13.59 6.77
C PRO A 78 6.17 14.57 7.47
N GLY A 79 5.19 14.06 8.21
CA GLY A 79 4.14 14.83 8.89
C GLY A 79 3.01 15.33 7.98
N GLN A 80 3.16 15.29 6.65
CA GLN A 80 2.13 15.75 5.72
C GLN A 80 1.07 14.66 5.47
N THR A 81 -0.13 15.13 5.13
CA THR A 81 -1.27 14.29 4.74
C THR A 81 -1.69 14.58 3.31
N ILE A 82 -2.03 13.54 2.57
CA ILE A 82 -2.70 13.60 1.27
C ILE A 82 -4.07 12.94 1.36
N GLU A 83 -5.04 13.55 0.71
CA GLU A 83 -6.38 13.00 0.57
C GLU A 83 -6.79 13.11 -0.90
N PHE A 84 -7.40 12.04 -1.43
CA PHE A 84 -8.02 12.05 -2.75
C PHE A 84 -9.09 10.97 -2.86
N GLU A 85 -9.93 11.11 -3.88
CA GLU A 85 -10.98 10.16 -4.18
C GLU A 85 -10.86 9.65 -5.60
N PHE A 86 -11.28 8.40 -5.80
CA PHE A 86 -11.38 7.78 -7.12
C PHE A 86 -12.48 6.72 -7.13
N THR A 87 -12.98 6.42 -8.34
CA THR A 87 -13.98 5.37 -8.54
C THR A 87 -13.33 4.14 -9.14
N LEU A 88 -13.73 2.96 -8.66
CA LEU A 88 -13.28 1.68 -9.18
C LEU A 88 -14.09 1.29 -10.41
N ASN A 89 -13.46 1.29 -11.58
CA ASN A 89 -14.13 1.11 -12.86
C ASN A 89 -14.06 -0.32 -13.40
N TYR A 90 -13.10 -1.12 -12.96
CA TYR A 90 -12.84 -2.45 -13.50
C TYR A 90 -12.68 -3.47 -12.38
N PRO A 91 -13.26 -4.68 -12.52
CA PRO A 91 -13.01 -5.77 -11.59
C PRO A 91 -11.61 -6.35 -11.79
N GLY A 92 -11.03 -6.88 -10.73
CA GLY A 92 -9.71 -7.52 -10.79
C GLY A 92 -8.95 -7.44 -9.49
N ILE A 93 -7.70 -7.87 -9.57
CA ILE A 93 -6.72 -7.72 -8.48
C ILE A 93 -5.65 -6.77 -8.97
N PHE A 94 -5.43 -5.71 -8.22
CA PHE A 94 -4.53 -4.62 -8.57
C PHE A 94 -3.52 -4.40 -7.45
N MET A 95 -2.31 -4.05 -7.84
CA MET A 95 -1.28 -3.59 -6.91
C MET A 95 -1.57 -2.15 -6.47
N TYR A 96 -1.18 -1.81 -5.26
CA TYR A 96 -0.87 -0.44 -4.87
C TYR A 96 0.54 -0.40 -4.29
N HIS A 97 1.23 0.73 -4.42
CA HIS A 97 2.59 0.88 -3.93
C HIS A 97 2.98 2.35 -3.73
N CYS A 98 4.11 2.58 -3.06
CA CYS A 98 4.71 3.91 -3.05
C CYS A 98 5.28 4.25 -4.42
N GLY A 99 4.88 5.39 -4.98
CA GLY A 99 5.34 5.89 -6.28
C GLY A 99 6.38 7.00 -6.19
N THR A 100 6.90 7.29 -5.02
CA THR A 100 7.98 8.28 -4.83
C THR A 100 9.24 7.87 -5.59
N PRO A 101 10.03 8.82 -6.15
CA PRO A 101 11.28 8.52 -6.84
C PRO A 101 12.16 7.53 -6.08
N MET A 102 12.84 6.64 -6.78
CA MET A 102 13.44 5.39 -6.31
C MET A 102 12.39 4.31 -5.97
N ILE A 103 11.32 4.24 -6.74
CA ILE A 103 10.14 3.38 -6.56
C ILE A 103 10.52 1.95 -6.17
N LEU A 104 11.50 1.35 -6.87
CA LEU A 104 11.95 -0.02 -6.57
C LEU A 104 12.43 -0.18 -5.13
N GLY A 105 13.18 0.80 -4.61
CA GLY A 105 13.65 0.78 -3.20
C GLY A 105 12.49 0.84 -2.22
N HIS A 106 11.46 1.66 -2.48
CA HIS A 106 10.26 1.75 -1.65
C HIS A 106 9.47 0.44 -1.66
N ILE A 107 9.28 -0.16 -2.83
CA ILE A 107 8.57 -1.44 -2.97
C ILE A 107 9.35 -2.56 -2.29
N ALA A 108 10.65 -2.70 -2.57
CA ALA A 108 11.52 -3.71 -1.96
C ALA A 108 11.61 -3.58 -0.44
N SER A 109 11.42 -2.37 0.10
CA SER A 109 11.37 -2.13 1.55
C SER A 109 10.02 -2.47 2.18
N GLY A 110 8.99 -2.84 1.39
CA GLY A 110 7.69 -3.31 1.90
C GLY A 110 6.49 -2.40 1.60
N MET A 111 6.66 -1.31 0.85
CA MET A 111 5.55 -0.36 0.57
C MET A 111 4.72 -0.78 -0.63
N TYR A 112 3.99 -1.87 -0.50
CA TYR A 112 3.06 -2.40 -1.50
C TYR A 112 1.92 -3.19 -0.85
N GLY A 113 0.86 -3.42 -1.61
CA GLY A 113 -0.27 -4.26 -1.21
C GLY A 113 -1.23 -4.50 -2.37
N ALA A 114 -2.40 -5.07 -2.07
CA ALA A 114 -3.38 -5.45 -3.07
C ALA A 114 -4.74 -4.79 -2.85
N VAL A 115 -5.36 -4.42 -3.98
CA VAL A 115 -6.77 -4.03 -4.07
C VAL A 115 -7.52 -5.13 -4.81
N VAL A 116 -8.51 -5.72 -4.18
CA VAL A 116 -9.45 -6.66 -4.79
C VAL A 116 -10.72 -5.90 -5.16
N VAL A 117 -10.98 -5.78 -6.44
CA VAL A 117 -12.20 -5.13 -6.96
C VAL A 117 -13.14 -6.21 -7.48
N GLU A 118 -14.21 -6.44 -6.75
CA GLU A 118 -15.23 -7.40 -7.15
C GLU A 118 -16.05 -6.90 -8.34
N PRO A 119 -16.54 -7.81 -9.22
CA PRO A 119 -17.52 -7.45 -10.23
C PRO A 119 -18.76 -6.81 -9.59
N LYS A 120 -19.41 -5.89 -10.31
CA LYS A 120 -20.59 -5.16 -9.82
C LYS A 120 -21.69 -6.09 -9.28
N ASN A 121 -21.90 -7.22 -9.94
CA ASN A 121 -22.93 -8.20 -9.58
C ASN A 121 -22.37 -9.40 -8.78
N GLY A 122 -21.15 -9.28 -8.25
CA GLY A 122 -20.46 -10.38 -7.59
C GLY A 122 -19.84 -11.37 -8.57
N TYR A 123 -19.18 -12.39 -8.02
CA TYR A 123 -18.62 -13.49 -8.84
C TYR A 123 -19.71 -14.46 -9.26
N PRO A 124 -19.62 -15.02 -10.49
CA PRO A 124 -20.63 -15.95 -11.00
C PRO A 124 -20.65 -17.28 -10.28
N THR A 125 -19.56 -17.66 -9.64
CA THR A 125 -19.40 -18.94 -8.94
C THR A 125 -19.19 -18.70 -7.46
N LYS A 126 -19.92 -19.45 -6.63
CA LYS A 126 -19.69 -19.51 -5.19
C LYS A 126 -18.48 -20.41 -4.92
N VAL A 127 -17.66 -19.99 -3.96
CA VAL A 127 -16.49 -20.76 -3.50
C VAL A 127 -16.54 -20.86 -1.97
N ASP A 128 -15.98 -21.95 -1.43
CA ASP A 128 -15.95 -22.16 0.02
C ASP A 128 -14.87 -21.31 0.69
N ARG A 129 -13.80 -20.98 -0.04
CA ARG A 129 -12.67 -20.19 0.46
C ARG A 129 -12.07 -19.35 -0.66
N GLU A 130 -11.50 -18.21 -0.27
CA GLU A 130 -10.79 -17.29 -1.14
C GLU A 130 -9.45 -16.92 -0.52
N TYR A 131 -8.41 -16.87 -1.33
CA TYR A 131 -7.07 -16.46 -0.92
C TYR A 131 -6.58 -15.35 -1.84
N VAL A 132 -5.96 -14.32 -1.24
CA VAL A 132 -5.16 -13.34 -1.97
C VAL A 132 -3.70 -13.61 -1.65
N VAL A 133 -2.95 -14.02 -2.67
CA VAL A 133 -1.53 -14.36 -2.53
C VAL A 133 -0.71 -13.23 -3.13
N ILE A 134 0.23 -12.69 -2.36
CA ILE A 134 1.19 -11.68 -2.79
C ILE A 134 2.57 -12.31 -2.64
N GLN A 135 3.32 -12.35 -3.74
CA GLN A 135 4.70 -12.84 -3.75
C GLN A 135 5.66 -11.65 -3.76
N SER A 136 6.70 -11.72 -2.93
CA SER A 136 7.78 -10.72 -2.87
C SER A 136 9.08 -11.37 -2.40
N GLU A 137 10.18 -10.66 -2.61
CA GLU A 137 11.53 -11.04 -2.17
C GLU A 137 12.08 -9.96 -1.24
N PHE A 138 12.85 -10.38 -0.23
CA PHE A 138 13.51 -9.50 0.74
C PHE A 138 14.98 -9.86 0.90
#